data_a020bf98ef068d22e9dedd623cd48347
#
_entry.id   a020bf98ef068d22e9dedd623cd48347
#
_cell.length_a   1.000
_cell.length_b   1.000
_cell.length_c   1.000
_cell.angle_alpha   90.00
_cell.angle_beta   90.00
_cell.angle_gamma   90.00
#
_symmetry.space_group_name_H-M   'P 1'
#
loop_
_entity.id
_entity.type
_entity.pdbx_description
1 polymer ?
#
loop_
_entity_poly.entity_id
_entity_poly.type
_entity_poly.pdbx_seq_one_letter_code
_entity_poly.pdbx_strand_id
1 'polypeptide(L)'
;MDYDEETNSIGFEDFVDDVVENKSTEYPDLKTVVIDTYDQLVEIAKPEVIRMHNAENPEKPVKSIKAAFGGYMAGEDKATEIVLNKLWELKSVGVHFIIIGHVKQRTQDDVTTGQTYTSLTTNMSMRDF
;
A
#
# COMPACT_ATOMS: atom_id res chain seq x y z
N MET A 1 10.97 -3.37 7.66
CA MET A 1 10.56 -2.20 6.84
C MET A 1 9.41 -1.45 7.49
N ASP A 2 9.50 -1.33 8.79
CA ASP A 2 8.48 -0.64 9.57
C ASP A 2 8.54 0.87 9.37
N TYR A 3 7.49 1.56 9.78
CA TYR A 3 7.48 3.01 9.81
C TYR A 3 8.39 3.52 10.93
N ASP A 4 9.26 4.45 10.61
CA ASP A 4 10.15 5.12 11.56
C ASP A 4 9.57 6.49 11.93
N GLU A 5 9.15 6.63 13.18
CA GLU A 5 8.56 7.88 13.69
C GLU A 5 9.58 9.03 13.83
N GLU A 6 10.85 8.71 13.98
CA GLU A 6 11.90 9.74 14.14
C GLU A 6 12.18 10.44 12.80
N THR A 7 12.23 9.67 11.73
CA THR A 7 12.51 10.19 10.39
C THR A 7 11.26 10.44 9.56
N ASN A 8 10.09 10.00 10.02
CA ASN A 8 8.84 9.94 9.26
C ASN A 8 9.00 9.18 7.93
N SER A 9 9.76 8.12 7.97
CA SER A 9 10.13 7.32 6.81
C SER A 9 9.47 5.94 6.88
N ILE A 10 9.13 5.43 5.71
CA ILE A 10 8.75 4.04 5.53
C ILE A 10 9.98 3.33 4.96
N GLY A 11 10.51 2.31 5.66
CA GLY A 11 11.70 1.60 5.21
C GLY A 11 11.60 1.03 3.79
N PHE A 12 10.39 0.75 3.34
CA PHE A 12 10.15 0.35 1.94
C PHE A 12 10.43 1.52 0.96
N GLU A 13 10.05 2.74 1.29
CA GLU A 13 10.36 3.91 0.45
C GLU A 13 11.86 4.12 0.35
N ASP A 14 12.56 4.06 1.48
CA ASP A 14 14.03 4.20 1.50
C ASP A 14 14.72 3.12 0.67
N PHE A 15 14.23 1.88 0.75
CA PHE A 15 14.73 0.78 -0.08
C PHE A 15 14.51 1.05 -1.57
N VAL A 16 13.32 1.50 -1.96
CA VAL A 16 13.01 1.80 -3.37
C VAL A 16 13.88 2.95 -3.87
N ASP A 17 14.02 4.01 -3.08
CA ASP A 17 14.84 5.16 -3.44
C ASP A 17 16.31 4.77 -3.64
N ASP A 18 16.86 3.95 -2.75
CA ASP A 18 18.21 3.42 -2.89
C ASP A 18 18.38 2.57 -4.16
N VAL A 19 17.43 1.69 -4.46
CA VAL A 19 17.45 0.88 -5.68
C VAL A 19 17.37 1.75 -6.93
N VAL A 20 16.48 2.74 -6.94
CA VAL A 20 16.30 3.65 -8.10
C VAL A 20 17.56 4.47 -8.34
N GLU A 21 18.14 5.02 -7.28
CA GLU A 21 19.35 5.84 -7.38
C GLU A 21 20.58 5.04 -7.80
N ASN A 22 20.74 3.84 -7.25
CA ASN A 22 21.95 3.02 -7.41
C ASN A 22 21.75 1.82 -8.34
N LYS A 23 20.70 1.79 -9.15
CA LYS A 23 20.35 0.65 -10.02
C LYS A 23 21.49 0.23 -10.92
N SER A 24 22.20 1.17 -11.51
CA SER A 24 23.28 0.89 -12.46
C SER A 24 24.63 0.59 -11.80
N THR A 25 24.82 1.00 -10.55
CA THR A 25 26.10 0.89 -9.83
C THR A 25 26.11 -0.24 -8.82
N GLU A 26 25.11 -0.31 -7.94
CA GLU A 26 25.06 -1.28 -6.84
C GLU A 26 24.13 -2.46 -7.13
N TYR A 27 23.07 -2.22 -7.91
CA TYR A 27 22.04 -3.22 -8.19
C TYR A 27 21.88 -3.57 -9.67
N PRO A 28 22.97 -3.71 -10.48
CA PRO A 28 22.84 -3.93 -11.92
C PRO A 28 22.11 -5.23 -12.27
N ASP A 29 22.22 -6.25 -11.42
CA ASP A 29 21.64 -7.58 -11.61
C ASP A 29 20.27 -7.76 -10.94
N LEU A 30 19.80 -6.76 -10.16
CA LEU A 30 18.47 -6.82 -9.55
C LEU A 30 17.41 -6.70 -10.62
N LYS A 31 16.60 -7.75 -10.79
CA LYS A 31 15.54 -7.81 -11.81
C LYS A 31 14.15 -7.90 -11.23
N THR A 32 14.00 -8.47 -10.04
CA THR A 32 12.68 -8.74 -9.45
C THR A 32 12.70 -8.50 -7.95
N VAL A 33 11.67 -7.84 -7.44
CA VAL A 33 11.40 -7.65 -6.01
C VAL A 33 10.10 -8.37 -5.68
N VAL A 34 10.09 -9.14 -4.62
CA VAL A 34 8.91 -9.85 -4.12
C VAL A 34 8.36 -9.12 -2.90
N ILE A 35 7.09 -8.79 -2.94
CA ILE A 35 6.36 -8.15 -1.84
C ILE A 35 5.55 -9.21 -1.10
N ASP A 36 5.96 -9.57 0.09
CA ASP A 36 5.27 -10.55 0.95
C ASP A 36 5.07 -9.95 2.37
N THR A 37 3.90 -9.45 2.65
CA THR A 37 2.70 -9.35 1.83
C THR A 37 2.35 -7.90 1.52
N TYR A 38 1.62 -7.67 0.43
CA TYR A 38 1.12 -6.35 0.07
C TYR A 38 0.21 -5.75 1.16
N ASP A 39 -0.65 -6.56 1.75
CA ASP A 39 -1.53 -6.11 2.84
C ASP A 39 -0.73 -5.49 4.00
N GLN A 40 0.37 -6.13 4.39
CA GLN A 40 1.25 -5.63 5.46
C GLN A 40 1.97 -4.36 5.04
N LEU A 41 2.37 -4.26 3.78
CA LEU A 41 3.04 -3.07 3.27
C LEU A 41 2.12 -1.84 3.30
N VAL A 42 0.85 -2.01 2.97
CA VAL A 42 -0.15 -0.93 3.08
C VAL A 42 -0.38 -0.53 4.54
N GLU A 43 -0.42 -1.51 5.47
CA GLU A 43 -0.54 -1.21 6.91
C GLU A 43 0.63 -0.35 7.42
N ILE A 44 1.85 -0.62 6.98
CA ILE A 44 3.05 0.15 7.34
C ILE A 44 2.95 1.60 6.84
N ALA A 45 2.27 1.85 5.73
CA ALA A 45 2.11 3.19 5.18
C ALA A 45 1.07 4.06 5.93
N LYS A 46 0.17 3.47 6.69
CA LYS A 46 -0.93 4.21 7.34
C LYS A 46 -0.50 5.29 8.34
N PRO A 47 0.52 5.10 9.21
CA PRO A 47 0.98 6.16 10.09
C PRO A 47 1.44 7.41 9.34
N GLU A 48 2.10 7.24 8.21
CA GLU A 48 2.52 8.37 7.37
C GLU A 48 1.32 9.14 6.81
N VAL A 49 0.27 8.45 6.39
CA VAL A 49 -0.98 9.10 5.92
C VAL A 49 -1.60 9.94 7.03
N ILE A 50 -1.64 9.43 8.27
CA ILE A 50 -2.15 10.18 9.43
C ILE A 50 -1.29 11.42 9.67
N ARG A 51 0.02 11.29 9.64
CA ARG A 51 0.96 12.40 9.77
C ARG A 51 0.72 13.47 8.69
N MET A 52 0.60 13.05 7.44
CA MET A 52 0.34 13.95 6.30
C MET A 52 -0.97 14.72 6.49
N HIS A 53 -2.05 14.02 6.87
CA HIS A 53 -3.34 14.67 7.15
C HIS A 53 -3.22 15.72 8.24
N ASN A 54 -2.56 15.38 9.35
CA ASN A 54 -2.40 16.27 10.49
C ASN A 54 -1.52 17.49 10.16
N ALA A 55 -0.52 17.31 9.29
CA ALA A 55 0.31 18.43 8.82
C ALA A 55 -0.48 19.39 7.92
N GLU A 56 -1.36 18.88 7.08
CA GLU A 56 -2.22 19.68 6.20
C GLU A 56 -3.42 20.29 6.94
N ASN A 57 -3.87 19.66 8.03
CA ASN A 57 -5.06 20.05 8.78
C ASN A 57 -4.76 20.17 10.29
N PRO A 58 -3.89 21.12 10.71
CA PRO A 58 -3.47 21.23 12.10
C PRO A 58 -4.63 21.58 13.06
N GLU A 59 -5.70 22.16 12.54
CA GLU A 59 -6.88 22.51 13.32
C GLU A 59 -7.81 21.33 13.60
N LYS A 60 -7.69 20.25 12.81
CA LYS A 60 -8.52 19.05 12.91
C LYS A 60 -7.68 17.78 12.80
N PRO A 61 -6.76 17.54 13.75
CA PRO A 61 -5.92 16.36 13.71
C PRO A 61 -6.75 15.09 13.93
N VAL A 62 -6.35 14.00 13.30
CA VAL A 62 -6.95 12.68 13.45
C VAL A 62 -5.96 11.69 14.04
N LYS A 63 -6.47 10.64 14.67
CA LYS A 63 -5.68 9.55 15.26
C LYS A 63 -5.84 8.23 14.53
N SER A 64 -6.77 8.16 13.60
CA SER A 64 -7.05 6.93 12.86
C SER A 64 -7.07 7.18 11.35
N ILE A 65 -6.66 6.16 10.61
CA ILE A 65 -6.70 6.18 9.15
C ILE A 65 -8.11 6.38 8.60
N LYS A 66 -9.11 5.85 9.28
CA LYS A 66 -10.52 5.95 8.86
C LYS A 66 -11.06 7.38 8.87
N ALA A 67 -10.49 8.24 9.71
CA ALA A 67 -10.88 9.64 9.80
C ALA A 67 -10.03 10.55 8.90
N ALA A 68 -8.90 10.07 8.38
CA ALA A 68 -7.99 10.86 7.57
C ALA A 68 -8.63 11.24 6.23
N PHE A 69 -8.29 12.44 5.75
CA PHE A 69 -8.70 12.98 4.44
C PHE A 69 -10.22 12.96 4.18
N GLY A 70 -11.00 13.15 5.22
CA GLY A 70 -12.47 13.25 5.13
C GLY A 70 -13.21 11.93 5.35
N GLY A 71 -12.53 10.85 5.64
CA GLY A 71 -13.13 9.54 5.86
C GLY A 71 -13.48 8.80 4.57
N TYR A 72 -14.44 7.88 4.63
CA TYR A 72 -14.93 7.11 3.48
C TYR A 72 -13.82 6.37 2.69
N MET A 73 -12.88 5.73 3.38
CA MET A 73 -11.74 5.02 2.79
C MET A 73 -10.66 5.92 2.17
N ALA A 74 -10.79 7.24 2.22
CA ALA A 74 -9.81 8.14 1.61
C ALA A 74 -8.40 7.99 2.21
N GLY A 75 -8.31 7.72 3.51
CA GLY A 75 -7.02 7.46 4.16
C GLY A 75 -6.38 6.16 3.70
N GLU A 76 -7.16 5.10 3.58
CA GLU A 76 -6.70 3.80 3.06
C GLU A 76 -6.29 3.91 1.58
N ASP A 77 -7.07 4.61 0.78
CA ASP A 77 -6.72 4.86 -0.63
C ASP A 77 -5.39 5.63 -0.74
N LYS A 78 -5.15 6.58 0.16
CA LYS A 78 -3.88 7.32 0.20
C LYS A 78 -2.70 6.43 0.58
N ALA A 79 -2.88 5.52 1.53
CA ALA A 79 -1.84 4.53 1.89
C ALA A 79 -1.51 3.62 0.71
N THR A 80 -2.52 3.14 0.00
CA THR A 80 -2.36 2.36 -1.22
C THR A 80 -1.62 3.15 -2.30
N GLU A 81 -1.98 4.41 -2.51
CA GLU A 81 -1.32 5.30 -3.48
C GLU A 81 0.17 5.45 -3.20
N ILE A 82 0.57 5.65 -1.93
CA ILE A 82 1.99 5.75 -1.55
C ILE A 82 2.74 4.48 -1.96
N VAL A 83 2.21 3.31 -1.62
CA VAL A 83 2.83 2.02 -1.95
C VAL A 83 2.93 1.82 -3.46
N LEU A 84 1.85 2.06 -4.19
CA LEU A 84 1.82 1.87 -5.64
C LEU A 84 2.79 2.80 -6.37
N ASN A 85 2.89 4.05 -5.95
CA ASN A 85 3.83 5.00 -6.55
C ASN A 85 5.26 4.49 -6.44
N LYS A 86 5.64 3.93 -5.29
CA LYS A 86 6.97 3.35 -5.10
C LYS A 86 7.20 2.10 -5.95
N LEU A 87 6.20 1.24 -6.10
CA LEU A 87 6.29 0.09 -7.00
C LEU A 87 6.48 0.51 -8.46
N TRP A 88 5.79 1.56 -8.90
CA TRP A 88 5.97 2.11 -10.25
C TRP A 88 7.36 2.72 -10.45
N GLU A 89 7.96 3.32 -9.42
CA GLU A 89 9.35 3.79 -9.48
C GLU A 89 10.33 2.63 -9.71
N LEU A 90 10.16 1.49 -9.03
CA LEU A 90 10.94 0.27 -9.31
C LEU A 90 10.81 -0.17 -10.78
N LYS A 91 9.58 -0.18 -11.29
CA LYS A 91 9.33 -0.54 -12.68
C LYS A 91 10.04 0.42 -13.65
N SER A 92 10.11 1.70 -13.32
CA SER A 92 10.74 2.71 -14.17
C SER A 92 12.24 2.48 -14.39
N VAL A 93 12.91 1.79 -13.47
CA VAL A 93 14.33 1.40 -13.60
C VAL A 93 14.53 -0.04 -14.05
N GLY A 94 13.47 -0.68 -14.56
CA GLY A 94 13.55 -2.04 -15.13
C GLY A 94 13.47 -3.16 -14.09
N VAL A 95 13.03 -2.87 -12.87
CA VAL A 95 12.81 -3.90 -11.84
C VAL A 95 11.35 -4.33 -11.87
N HIS A 96 11.11 -5.63 -12.00
CA HIS A 96 9.79 -6.21 -11.90
C HIS A 96 9.42 -6.43 -10.43
N PHE A 97 8.14 -6.50 -10.13
CA PHE A 97 7.68 -6.86 -8.79
C PHE A 97 6.63 -7.96 -8.83
N ILE A 98 6.70 -8.84 -7.84
CA ILE A 98 5.72 -9.91 -7.59
C ILE A 98 5.02 -9.56 -6.29
N ILE A 99 3.70 -9.52 -6.31
CA ILE A 99 2.89 -9.16 -5.16
C ILE A 99 2.20 -10.41 -4.62
N ILE A 100 2.41 -10.68 -3.34
CA ILE A 100 1.73 -11.72 -2.58
C ILE A 100 0.73 -11.03 -1.66
N GLY A 101 -0.54 -11.36 -1.81
CA GLY A 101 -1.62 -10.84 -0.97
C GLY A 101 -2.42 -11.95 -0.32
N HIS A 102 -3.19 -11.61 0.72
CA HIS A 102 -4.10 -12.53 1.35
C HIS A 102 -5.43 -12.61 0.60
N VAL A 103 -6.00 -13.81 0.53
CA VAL A 103 -7.38 -14.02 0.09
C VAL A 103 -8.28 -14.11 1.31
N LYS A 104 -9.49 -13.61 1.16
CA LYS A 104 -10.57 -13.74 2.14
C LYS A 104 -11.80 -14.33 1.49
N GLN A 105 -12.59 -15.04 2.29
CA GLN A 105 -13.89 -15.50 1.86
C GLN A 105 -14.91 -14.37 1.98
N ARG A 106 -15.74 -14.25 0.97
CA ARG A 106 -16.90 -13.36 0.97
C ARG A 106 -18.13 -14.19 0.69
N THR A 107 -19.10 -14.11 1.59
CA THR A 107 -20.40 -14.75 1.42
C THR A 107 -21.37 -13.73 0.81
N GLN A 108 -22.07 -14.14 -0.25
CA GLN A 108 -23.05 -13.32 -0.94
C GLN A 108 -24.36 -14.09 -1.06
N ASP A 109 -25.48 -13.38 -0.89
CA ASP A 109 -26.80 -13.92 -1.08
C ASP A 109 -27.29 -13.55 -2.48
N ASP A 110 -27.76 -14.55 -3.22
CA ASP A 110 -28.41 -14.33 -4.50
C ASP A 110 -29.88 -13.97 -4.25
N VAL A 111 -30.23 -12.70 -4.47
CA VAL A 111 -31.59 -12.20 -4.27
C VAL A 111 -32.61 -12.85 -5.24
N THR A 112 -32.16 -13.33 -6.38
CA THR A 112 -33.02 -13.94 -7.40
C THR A 112 -33.39 -15.38 -7.06
N THR A 113 -32.43 -16.19 -6.59
CA THR A 113 -32.61 -17.61 -6.28
C THR A 113 -32.77 -17.89 -4.79
N GLY A 114 -32.46 -16.90 -3.92
CA GLY A 114 -32.42 -17.07 -2.47
C GLY A 114 -31.28 -17.95 -1.96
N GLN A 115 -30.31 -18.29 -2.82
CA GLN A 115 -29.16 -19.10 -2.45
C GLN A 115 -27.99 -18.24 -1.95
N THR A 116 -27.27 -18.80 -0.98
CA THR A 116 -26.03 -18.21 -0.46
C THR A 116 -24.84 -18.89 -1.10
N TYR A 117 -23.88 -18.13 -1.63
CA TYR A 117 -22.63 -18.66 -2.13
C TYR A 117 -21.43 -17.94 -1.56
N THR A 118 -20.28 -18.63 -1.53
CA THR A 118 -19.02 -18.10 -1.02
C THR A 118 -18.04 -17.96 -2.17
N SER A 119 -17.41 -16.79 -2.26
CA SER A 119 -16.34 -16.52 -3.21
C SER A 119 -15.04 -16.16 -2.49
N LEU A 120 -13.90 -16.41 -3.15
CA LEU A 120 -12.62 -15.93 -2.70
C LEU A 120 -12.34 -14.56 -3.33
N THR A 121 -11.85 -13.65 -2.53
CA THR A 121 -11.46 -12.31 -2.98
C THR A 121 -10.17 -11.87 -2.29
N THR A 122 -9.45 -10.95 -2.90
CA THR A 122 -8.25 -10.35 -2.29
C THR A 122 -8.60 -9.05 -1.56
N ASN A 123 -7.71 -8.58 -0.73
CA ASN A 123 -7.80 -7.25 -0.14
C ASN A 123 -7.35 -6.15 -1.12
N MET A 124 -6.73 -6.55 -2.22
CA MET A 124 -6.28 -5.64 -3.26
C MET A 124 -7.44 -5.28 -4.20
N SER A 125 -7.53 -4.02 -4.56
CA SER A 125 -8.44 -3.59 -5.61
C SER A 125 -7.77 -3.77 -6.98
N MET A 126 -8.42 -4.49 -7.87
CA MET A 126 -7.89 -4.68 -9.24
C MET A 126 -7.84 -3.40 -10.05
N ARG A 127 -8.62 -2.39 -9.68
CA ARG A 127 -8.56 -1.06 -10.32
C ARG A 127 -7.27 -0.29 -10.00
N ASP A 128 -6.56 -0.69 -8.93
CA ASP A 128 -5.33 -0.03 -8.48
C ASP A 128 -4.12 -0.50 -9.30
N PHE A 129 -4.29 -1.52 -10.10
CA PHE A 129 -3.29 -2.12 -10.96
C PHE A 129 -3.73 -2.12 -12.43
#